data_44f9a97658ffd6ff5ad451f0c1835b08
#
_entry.id   44f9a97658ffd6ff5ad451f0c1835b08
#
_cell.length_a   1.000
_cell.length_b   1.000
_cell.length_c   1.000
_cell.angle_alpha   90.00
_cell.angle_beta   90.00
_cell.angle_gamma   90.00
#
_symmetry.space_group_name_H-M   'P 1'
#
loop_
_entity.id
_entity.type
_entity.pdbx_description
1 polymer ?
#
loop_
_entity_poly.entity_id
_entity_poly.type
_entity_poly.pdbx_seq_one_letter_code
_entity_poly.pdbx_strand_id
1 'polypeptide(L)'
;MGILVICSYRPKPGHEEEARLLMEGHVPLLRSHGLITDRLAVQGVGKEGELVEIFEWESLEKSRAAPAIAEIGAHWKAMSEMMDFVPLAQLPECQHAFAHFMPI
;
A
#
# COMPACT_ATOMS: atom_id res chain seq x y z
N MET A 1 14.65 11.86 8.95
CA MET A 1 14.05 12.28 7.67
C MET A 1 13.47 11.07 6.96
N GLY A 2 12.20 11.16 6.62
CA GLY A 2 11.48 10.04 6.04
C GLY A 2 11.55 9.99 4.53
N ILE A 3 10.97 8.91 3.98
CA ILE A 3 10.85 8.72 2.54
C ILE A 3 9.41 8.38 2.22
N LEU A 4 8.77 9.18 1.38
CA LEU A 4 7.41 8.89 0.93
C LEU A 4 7.42 7.70 -0.02
N VAL A 5 6.42 6.86 0.12
CA VAL A 5 6.16 5.77 -0.82
C VAL A 5 4.71 5.83 -1.25
N ILE A 6 4.49 5.53 -2.52
CA ILE A 6 3.15 5.39 -3.09
C ILE A 6 3.05 3.95 -3.57
N CYS A 7 2.13 3.20 -2.99
CA CYS A 7 1.91 1.80 -3.33
C CYS A 7 0.60 1.68 -4.09
N SER A 8 0.58 0.81 -5.09
CA SER A 8 -0.65 0.54 -5.84
C SER A 8 -0.84 -0.95 -6.01
N TYR A 9 -2.10 -1.37 -5.89
CA TYR A 9 -2.49 -2.77 -5.89
C TYR A 9 -3.71 -2.97 -6.78
N ARG A 10 -3.73 -4.11 -7.47
CA ARG A 10 -4.91 -4.51 -8.23
C ARG A 10 -5.54 -5.73 -7.57
N PRO A 11 -6.71 -5.58 -6.91
CA PRO A 11 -7.38 -6.73 -6.32
C PRO A 11 -7.68 -7.79 -7.38
N LYS A 12 -7.52 -9.05 -6.99
CA LYS A 12 -7.90 -10.17 -7.86
C LYS A 12 -9.42 -10.26 -7.93
N PRO A 13 -9.98 -10.69 -9.08
CA PRO A 13 -11.44 -10.83 -9.20
C PRO A 13 -12.02 -11.70 -8.08
N GLY A 14 -13.07 -11.19 -7.42
CA GLY A 14 -13.72 -11.86 -6.32
C GLY A 14 -13.07 -11.66 -4.95
N HIS A 15 -11.93 -10.95 -4.88
CA HIS A 15 -11.19 -10.73 -3.64
C HIS A 15 -11.07 -9.25 -3.28
N GLU A 16 -11.94 -8.41 -3.85
CA GLU A 16 -11.85 -6.95 -3.70
C GLU A 16 -11.95 -6.51 -2.23
N GLU A 17 -12.91 -7.09 -1.49
CA GLU A 17 -13.11 -6.72 -0.09
C GLU A 17 -11.95 -7.18 0.79
N GLU A 18 -11.48 -8.41 0.59
CA GLU A 18 -10.35 -8.96 1.35
C GLU A 18 -9.09 -8.15 1.10
N ALA A 19 -8.84 -7.77 -0.16
CA ALA A 19 -7.70 -6.94 -0.53
C ALA A 19 -7.76 -5.58 0.19
N ARG A 20 -8.93 -4.97 0.20
CA ARG A 20 -9.12 -3.67 0.87
C ARG A 20 -8.87 -3.78 2.37
N LEU A 21 -9.40 -4.82 3.03
CA LEU A 21 -9.20 -5.01 4.46
C LEU A 21 -7.72 -5.23 4.80
N LEU A 22 -7.00 -5.99 3.96
CA LEU A 22 -5.57 -6.20 4.15
C LEU A 22 -4.79 -4.89 3.99
N MET A 23 -5.14 -4.07 3.01
CA MET A 23 -4.51 -2.77 2.85
C MET A 23 -4.80 -1.86 4.05
N GLU A 24 -6.03 -1.87 4.56
CA GLU A 24 -6.40 -1.05 5.73
C GLU A 24 -5.61 -1.46 6.97
N GLY A 25 -5.25 -2.73 7.11
CA GLY A 25 -4.43 -3.20 8.22
C GLY A 25 -2.93 -3.00 8.04
N HIS A 26 -2.49 -2.64 6.85
CA HIS A 26 -1.07 -2.56 6.50
C HIS A 26 -0.34 -1.43 7.24
N VAL A 27 -0.86 -0.23 7.17
CA VAL A 27 -0.23 0.94 7.81
C VAL A 27 -0.15 0.79 9.33
N PRO A 28 -1.22 0.42 10.04
CA PRO A 28 -1.12 0.19 11.48
C PRO A 28 -0.07 -0.86 11.85
N LEU A 29 0.05 -1.93 11.06
CA LEU A 29 1.04 -2.98 11.32
C LEU A 29 2.46 -2.44 11.15
N LEU A 30 2.74 -1.73 10.07
CA LEU A 30 4.04 -1.11 9.83
C LEU A 30 4.39 -0.14 10.96
N ARG A 31 3.41 0.64 11.40
CA ARG A 31 3.60 1.63 12.46
C ARG A 31 3.89 0.95 13.80
N SER A 32 3.25 -0.17 14.08
CA SER A 32 3.48 -0.91 15.33
C SER A 32 4.90 -1.45 15.43
N HIS A 33 5.59 -1.64 14.31
CA HIS A 33 6.98 -2.07 14.26
C HIS A 33 7.97 -0.90 14.14
N GLY A 34 7.49 0.34 14.21
CA GLY A 34 8.35 1.52 14.11
C GLY A 34 9.00 1.73 12.75
N LEU A 35 8.39 1.19 11.70
CA LEU A 35 8.96 1.24 10.35
C LEU A 35 8.59 2.50 9.60
N ILE A 36 7.47 3.12 9.94
CA ILE A 36 6.96 4.31 9.27
C ILE A 36 6.76 5.44 10.29
N THR A 37 6.73 6.66 9.79
CA THR A 37 6.60 7.85 10.64
C THR A 37 5.14 8.07 11.07
N ASP A 38 4.93 9.08 11.91
CA ASP A 38 3.59 9.50 12.34
C ASP A 38 2.87 10.33 11.28
N ARG A 39 3.51 10.57 10.12
CA ARG A 39 2.84 11.30 9.05
C ARG A 39 1.55 10.58 8.68
N LEU A 40 0.46 11.34 8.54
CA LEU A 40 -0.82 10.78 8.18
C LEU A 40 -0.72 10.01 6.86
N ALA A 41 -1.08 8.75 6.88
CA ALA A 41 -1.19 7.94 5.68
C ALA A 41 -2.55 8.15 5.03
N VAL A 42 -2.60 8.08 3.71
CA VAL A 42 -3.85 8.18 2.97
C VAL A 42 -4.02 6.98 2.06
N GLN A 43 -5.26 6.60 1.84
CA GLN A 43 -5.61 5.46 1.00
C GLN A 43 -6.78 5.85 0.10
N GLY A 44 -6.80 5.30 -1.10
CA GLY A 44 -7.82 5.59 -2.06
C GLY A 44 -8.07 4.45 -3.03
N VAL A 45 -9.13 4.59 -3.83
CA VAL A 45 -9.51 3.61 -4.84
C VAL A 45 -9.72 4.32 -6.17
N GLY A 46 -9.19 3.71 -7.23
CA GLY A 46 -9.34 4.20 -8.61
C GLY A 46 -10.63 3.72 -9.26
N LYS A 47 -10.89 4.24 -10.46
CA LYS A 47 -12.12 3.94 -11.20
C LYS A 47 -12.26 2.44 -11.53
N GLU A 48 -11.15 1.75 -11.72
CA GLU A 48 -11.17 0.32 -12.06
C GLU A 48 -10.96 -0.56 -10.84
N GLY A 49 -11.02 0.03 -9.65
CA GLY A 49 -10.91 -0.72 -8.41
C GLY A 49 -9.49 -0.89 -7.88
N GLU A 50 -8.48 -0.33 -8.56
CA GLU A 50 -7.13 -0.37 -8.02
C GLU A 50 -7.07 0.43 -6.72
N LEU A 51 -6.28 -0.09 -5.78
CA LEU A 51 -6.08 0.52 -4.47
C LEU A 51 -4.75 1.25 -4.45
N VAL A 52 -4.71 2.40 -3.80
CA VAL A 52 -3.47 3.14 -3.59
C VAL A 52 -3.34 3.50 -2.12
N GLU A 53 -2.10 3.53 -1.64
CA GLU A 53 -1.80 4.07 -0.33
C GLU A 53 -0.50 4.83 -0.36
N ILE A 54 -0.43 5.89 0.44
CA ILE A 54 0.74 6.77 0.54
C ILE A 54 1.09 6.89 2.01
N PHE A 55 2.34 6.57 2.33
CA PHE A 55 2.84 6.72 3.69
C PHE A 55 4.33 7.06 3.67
N GLU A 56 4.91 7.29 4.83
CA GLU A 56 6.31 7.69 4.91
C GLU A 56 7.11 6.67 5.74
N TRP A 57 8.05 5.99 5.10
CA TRP A 57 9.03 5.17 5.81
C TRP A 57 9.92 6.04 6.68
N GLU A 58 10.35 5.52 7.84
CA GLU A 58 11.36 6.19 8.66
C GLU A 58 12.66 6.37 7.89
N SER A 59 13.04 5.37 7.08
CA SER A 59 14.27 5.39 6.28
C SER A 59 14.22 4.31 5.20
N LEU A 60 15.09 4.40 4.21
CA LEU A 60 15.26 3.34 3.22
C LEU A 60 15.74 2.05 3.88
N GLU A 61 16.60 2.17 4.90
CA GLU A 61 17.11 1.02 5.62
C GLU A 61 15.96 0.22 6.27
N LYS A 62 15.05 0.90 6.93
CA LYS A 62 13.88 0.23 7.53
C LYS A 62 12.95 -0.36 6.48
N SER A 63 12.78 0.33 5.36
CA SER A 63 12.00 -0.21 4.25
C SER A 63 12.58 -1.53 3.75
N ARG A 64 13.90 -1.58 3.57
CA ARG A 64 14.58 -2.79 3.11
C ARG A 64 14.56 -3.92 4.13
N ALA A 65 14.56 -3.59 5.41
CA ALA A 65 14.56 -4.58 6.48
C ALA A 65 13.16 -5.15 6.75
N ALA A 66 12.10 -4.46 6.37
CA ALA A 66 10.74 -4.84 6.68
C ALA A 66 10.36 -6.28 6.28
N PRO A 67 10.73 -6.79 5.08
CA PRO A 67 10.34 -8.15 4.71
C PRO A 67 10.88 -9.24 5.61
N ALA A 68 11.99 -8.98 6.33
CA ALA A 68 12.59 -9.96 7.24
C ALA A 68 11.84 -10.07 8.57
N ILE A 69 10.94 -9.15 8.88
CA ILE A 69 10.11 -9.21 10.08
C ILE A 69 8.97 -10.19 9.81
N ALA A 70 8.90 -11.25 10.60
CA ALA A 70 7.98 -12.36 10.34
C ALA A 70 6.52 -11.91 10.16
N GLU A 71 6.04 -11.01 11.01
CA GLU A 71 4.66 -10.53 10.95
C GLU A 71 4.40 -9.69 9.69
N ILE A 72 5.36 -8.88 9.29
CA ILE A 72 5.26 -8.07 8.06
C ILE A 72 5.27 -8.99 6.84
N GLY A 73 6.21 -9.94 6.79
CA GLY A 73 6.30 -10.88 5.69
C GLY A 73 5.03 -11.70 5.51
N ALA A 74 4.41 -12.13 6.62
CA ALA A 74 3.16 -12.87 6.60
C ALA A 74 2.02 -12.01 6.05
N HIS A 75 1.94 -10.74 6.45
CA HIS A 75 0.92 -9.81 5.97
C HIS A 75 1.07 -9.55 4.46
N TRP A 76 2.30 -9.33 4.01
CA TRP A 76 2.57 -9.10 2.58
C TRP A 76 2.27 -10.34 1.75
N LYS A 77 2.55 -11.52 2.28
CA LYS A 77 2.17 -12.77 1.61
C LYS A 77 0.65 -12.86 1.45
N ALA A 78 -0.10 -12.58 2.51
CA ALA A 78 -1.56 -12.56 2.46
C ALA A 78 -2.06 -11.54 1.42
N MET A 79 -1.47 -10.35 1.39
CA MET A 79 -1.80 -9.34 0.39
C MET A 79 -1.56 -9.86 -1.02
N SER A 80 -0.43 -10.53 -1.27
CA SER A 80 -0.08 -11.03 -2.61
C SER A 80 -1.02 -12.13 -3.09
N GLU A 81 -1.71 -12.78 -2.18
CA GLU A 81 -2.70 -13.80 -2.54
C GLU A 81 -4.03 -13.18 -2.98
N MET A 82 -4.33 -11.98 -2.53
CA MET A 82 -5.60 -11.29 -2.81
C MET A 82 -5.48 -10.19 -3.85
N MET A 83 -4.27 -9.73 -4.16
CA MET A 83 -4.06 -8.62 -5.07
C MET A 83 -2.70 -8.74 -5.76
N ASP A 84 -2.57 -8.06 -6.90
CA ASP A 84 -1.30 -7.90 -7.58
C ASP A 84 -0.69 -6.55 -7.19
N PHE A 85 0.60 -6.54 -6.92
CA PHE A 85 1.34 -5.29 -6.69
C PHE A 85 1.71 -4.73 -8.06
N VAL A 86 1.15 -3.58 -8.41
CA VAL A 86 1.31 -3.03 -9.76
C VAL A 86 2.02 -1.68 -9.71
N PRO A 87 2.82 -1.37 -10.74
CA PRO A 87 3.42 -0.04 -10.83
C PRO A 87 2.35 1.03 -11.01
N LEU A 88 2.56 2.21 -10.43
CA LEU A 88 1.64 3.35 -10.60
C LEU A 88 1.35 3.62 -12.07
N ALA A 89 2.35 3.47 -12.94
CA ALA A 89 2.20 3.74 -14.37
C ALA A 89 1.12 2.89 -15.04
N GLN A 90 0.70 1.79 -14.42
CA GLN A 90 -0.36 0.95 -14.97
C GLN A 90 -1.77 1.42 -14.60
N LEU A 91 -1.90 2.38 -13.70
CA LEU A 91 -3.21 2.90 -13.30
C LEU A 91 -3.68 3.95 -14.33
N PRO A 92 -4.94 3.86 -14.78
CA PRO A 92 -5.47 4.86 -15.73
C PRO A 92 -5.33 6.29 -15.23
N GLU A 93 -5.55 6.51 -13.94
CA GLU A 93 -5.44 7.83 -13.31
C GLU A 93 -4.05 8.41 -13.45
N CYS A 94 -3.03 7.56 -13.47
CA CYS A 94 -1.63 7.98 -13.49
C CYS A 94 -1.09 8.28 -14.89
N GLN A 95 -1.96 8.27 -15.90
CA GLN A 95 -1.62 8.71 -17.26
C GLN A 95 -1.74 10.23 -17.41
N HIS A 96 -2.15 10.92 -16.36
CA HIS A 96 -2.37 12.37 -16.33
C HIS A 96 -1.52 12.99 -15.24
N ALA A 97 -1.26 14.30 -15.36
CA ALA A 97 -0.47 15.03 -14.35
C ALA A 97 -1.18 15.08 -12.99
N PHE A 98 -2.51 15.03 -13.00
CA PHE A 98 -3.32 15.07 -11.77
C PHE A 98 -4.12 13.78 -11.69
N ALA A 99 -3.60 12.82 -10.91
CA ALA A 99 -4.27 11.54 -10.70
C ALA A 99 -5.28 11.69 -9.56
N HIS A 100 -6.53 11.35 -9.82
CA HIS A 100 -7.62 11.49 -8.85
C HIS A 100 -8.10 10.12 -8.40
N PHE A 101 -8.20 9.95 -7.07
CA PHE A 101 -8.69 8.72 -6.45
C PHE A 101 -9.77 9.07 -5.44
N MET A 102 -10.73 8.17 -5.25
CA MET A 102 -11.71 8.31 -4.19
C MET A 102 -11.06 7.91 -2.87
N PRO A 103 -11.18 8.74 -1.83
CA PRO A 103 -10.59 8.39 -0.54
C PRO A 103 -11.32 7.22 0.12
N ILE A 104 -10.57 6.48 0.87
CA ILE A 104 -11.09 5.39 1.70
C ILE A 104 -11.04 5.81 3.15
#